data_51d1904d4b2da3a21cf40663df8ee5bd
#
_entry.id   51d1904d4b2da3a21cf40663df8ee5bd
#
_cell.length_a   1.000
_cell.length_b   1.000
_cell.length_c   1.000
_cell.angle_alpha   90.00
_cell.angle_beta   90.00
_cell.angle_gamma   90.00
#
_symmetry.space_group_name_H-M   'P 1'
#
loop_
_entity.id
_entity.type
_entity.pdbx_description
1 polymer ?
#
loop_
_entity_poly.entity_id
_entity_poly.type
_entity_poly.pdbx_seq_one_letter_code
_entity_poly.pdbx_strand_id
1 'polypeptide(L)'
;MSSNDCCLKYPLLMVHGMGFRDRKHLCYWGRIPKALESHGANVFFGNQDAVGSVEGNALTVAKSLDEVLKLTGAPKVNILAHSKGGLESRWLANHGYKDKIASITTIDTPHHGSHTVDFLMSAPKWMVTLAAKGNDLWMRLLGDKHPDSYACFDILTTKTAEQFNKDNPTPSDILCQSYGFKVKGAFSDSIFCITQPIVKRFDGDNDGLVSTDSMHWANFRGVRTSTKKRGISHADVVDMRRRRFTRCAPSTETEVSDIVPFYVGIVSELKEMGY
;
A
#
# COMPACT_ATOMS: atom_id res chain seq x y z
N MET A 1 -3.02 -24.54 8.82
CA MET A 1 -2.15 -24.03 7.77
C MET A 1 -0.79 -24.71 7.96
N SER A 2 -0.22 -25.24 6.89
CA SER A 2 1.09 -25.92 6.93
C SER A 2 2.22 -24.90 7.09
N SER A 3 3.40 -25.33 7.56
CA SER A 3 4.56 -24.44 7.75
C SER A 3 5.14 -23.86 6.45
N ASN A 4 4.58 -24.20 5.29
CA ASN A 4 5.08 -23.81 3.96
C ASN A 4 4.03 -23.18 3.05
N ASP A 5 2.89 -22.72 3.57
CA ASP A 5 1.81 -22.17 2.75
C ASP A 5 2.21 -20.93 1.93
N CYS A 6 3.19 -20.15 2.38
CA CYS A 6 3.70 -18.94 1.71
C CYS A 6 5.07 -19.14 1.03
N CYS A 7 5.55 -20.36 0.82
CA CYS A 7 6.81 -20.63 0.11
C CYS A 7 6.63 -20.35 -1.39
N LEU A 8 6.87 -19.10 -1.78
CA LEU A 8 6.76 -18.63 -3.16
C LEU A 8 7.96 -19.05 -4.02
N LYS A 9 7.75 -19.13 -5.33
CA LYS A 9 8.81 -19.36 -6.32
C LYS A 9 9.80 -18.18 -6.38
N TYR A 10 9.33 -16.97 -6.16
CA TYR A 10 10.11 -15.74 -6.18
C TYR A 10 9.99 -15.02 -4.83
N PRO A 11 11.05 -14.31 -4.37
CA PRO A 11 11.00 -13.56 -3.13
C PRO A 11 9.88 -12.51 -3.13
N LEU A 12 9.37 -12.19 -1.94
CA LEU A 12 8.34 -11.19 -1.72
C LEU A 12 8.97 -9.86 -1.33
N LEU A 13 8.77 -8.83 -2.16
CA LEU A 13 9.19 -7.45 -1.89
C LEU A 13 8.00 -6.64 -1.38
N MET A 14 8.03 -6.20 -0.14
CA MET A 14 6.99 -5.39 0.47
C MET A 14 7.31 -3.89 0.30
N VAL A 15 6.36 -3.14 -0.29
CA VAL A 15 6.51 -1.71 -0.60
C VAL A 15 5.50 -0.91 0.21
N HIS A 16 5.97 -0.16 1.21
CA HIS A 16 5.10 0.56 2.14
C HIS A 16 4.47 1.82 1.53
N GLY A 17 3.48 2.38 2.20
CA GLY A 17 2.85 3.64 1.83
C GLY A 17 3.51 4.86 2.48
N MET A 18 2.74 5.94 2.54
CA MET A 18 3.16 7.22 3.09
C MET A 18 3.19 7.23 4.63
N GLY A 19 4.02 8.07 5.23
CA GLY A 19 3.99 8.47 6.64
C GLY A 19 4.93 7.69 7.56
N PHE A 20 5.21 6.41 7.29
CA PHE A 20 6.09 5.57 8.10
C PHE A 20 7.03 4.76 7.19
N ARG A 21 8.15 4.29 7.79
CA ARG A 21 9.16 3.48 7.09
C ARG A 21 9.31 2.10 7.71
N ASP A 22 9.91 1.20 6.96
CA ASP A 22 10.34 -0.10 7.44
C ASP A 22 11.59 0.07 8.32
N ARG A 23 11.39 0.03 9.64
CA ARG A 23 12.48 0.11 10.63
C ARG A 23 12.51 -1.16 11.46
N LYS A 24 13.72 -1.58 11.87
CA LYS A 24 13.95 -2.80 12.65
C LYS A 24 13.05 -2.90 13.91
N HIS A 25 12.77 -1.78 14.57
CA HIS A 25 11.97 -1.74 15.82
C HIS A 25 10.56 -1.16 15.65
N LEU A 26 10.29 -0.48 14.53
CA LEU A 26 8.99 0.08 14.16
C LEU A 26 8.67 -0.32 12.72
N CYS A 27 8.44 -1.61 12.51
CA CYS A 27 8.07 -2.12 11.20
C CYS A 27 6.71 -1.56 10.80
N TYR A 28 6.64 -0.97 9.62
CA TYR A 28 5.41 -0.47 8.99
C TYR A 28 4.30 -1.53 8.98
N TRP A 29 4.67 -2.76 8.68
CA TRP A 29 3.78 -3.89 8.44
C TRP A 29 3.40 -4.69 9.69
N GLY A 30 3.69 -4.20 10.89
CA GLY A 30 3.32 -4.84 12.14
C GLY A 30 3.80 -6.29 12.26
N ARG A 31 2.85 -7.25 12.46
CA ARG A 31 3.09 -8.70 12.59
C ARG A 31 3.18 -9.43 11.25
N ILE A 32 2.80 -8.78 10.14
CA ILE A 32 2.61 -9.42 8.82
C ILE A 32 3.88 -10.08 8.32
N PRO A 33 5.07 -9.42 8.22
CA PRO A 33 6.27 -10.03 7.68
C PRO A 33 6.68 -11.30 8.43
N LYS A 34 6.71 -11.22 9.77
CA LYS A 34 7.07 -12.36 10.62
C LYS A 34 6.11 -13.54 10.44
N ALA A 35 4.84 -13.29 10.24
CA ALA A 35 3.87 -14.34 9.96
C ALA A 35 4.11 -14.97 8.59
N LEU A 36 4.34 -14.19 7.54
CA LEU A 36 4.66 -14.68 6.21
C LEU A 36 5.95 -15.53 6.22
N GLU A 37 6.99 -15.05 6.89
CA GLU A 37 8.26 -15.80 7.07
C GLU A 37 8.03 -17.12 7.80
N SER A 38 7.19 -17.13 8.85
CA SER A 38 6.85 -18.38 9.59
C SER A 38 6.06 -19.39 8.74
N HIS A 39 5.46 -18.95 7.63
CA HIS A 39 4.81 -19.79 6.63
C HIS A 39 5.66 -20.02 5.37
N GLY A 40 6.97 -19.72 5.44
CA GLY A 40 7.95 -20.04 4.40
C GLY A 40 8.21 -18.98 3.35
N ALA A 41 7.65 -17.76 3.47
CA ALA A 41 7.95 -16.68 2.55
C ALA A 41 9.35 -16.09 2.79
N ASN A 42 10.03 -15.72 1.71
CA ASN A 42 11.28 -14.96 1.76
C ASN A 42 10.96 -13.47 1.57
N VAL A 43 10.91 -12.71 2.67
CA VAL A 43 10.37 -11.35 2.72
C VAL A 43 11.47 -10.30 2.71
N PHE A 44 11.33 -9.29 1.86
CA PHE A 44 12.22 -8.12 1.73
C PHE A 44 11.40 -6.83 1.69
N PHE A 45 12.08 -5.68 1.84
CA PHE A 45 11.43 -4.37 1.92
C PHE A 45 11.99 -3.39 0.88
N GLY A 46 11.14 -2.48 0.40
CA GLY A 46 11.48 -1.47 -0.61
C GLY A 46 12.42 -0.37 -0.10
N ASN A 47 12.43 -0.09 1.22
CA ASN A 47 13.29 0.89 1.90
C ASN A 47 13.19 2.34 1.38
N GLN A 48 12.12 2.69 0.68
CA GLN A 48 11.85 4.04 0.16
C GLN A 48 11.57 5.05 1.28
N ASP A 49 11.56 6.34 0.94
CA ASP A 49 11.20 7.41 1.86
C ASP A 49 9.70 7.45 2.14
N ALA A 50 9.32 7.92 3.33
CA ALA A 50 7.91 7.96 3.75
C ALA A 50 7.08 8.99 2.98
N VAL A 51 7.69 10.08 2.50
CA VAL A 51 7.02 11.16 1.76
C VAL A 51 7.77 11.58 0.48
N GLY A 52 8.55 10.70 -0.13
CA GLY A 52 9.20 10.96 -1.42
C GLY A 52 8.19 11.01 -2.59
N SER A 53 8.61 11.61 -3.72
CA SER A 53 7.85 11.50 -4.98
C SER A 53 7.69 10.03 -5.40
N VAL A 54 6.73 9.72 -6.27
CA VAL A 54 6.54 8.35 -6.77
C VAL A 54 7.79 7.88 -7.50
N GLU A 55 8.34 8.69 -8.40
CA GLU A 55 9.52 8.37 -9.18
C GLU A 55 10.76 8.17 -8.30
N GLY A 56 11.02 9.10 -7.37
CA GLY A 56 12.17 9.04 -6.47
C GLY A 56 12.14 7.80 -5.57
N ASN A 57 10.97 7.50 -5.04
CA ASN A 57 10.75 6.30 -4.23
C ASN A 57 10.84 5.03 -5.07
N ALA A 58 10.26 5.00 -6.28
CA ALA A 58 10.34 3.85 -7.18
C ALA A 58 11.80 3.53 -7.53
N LEU A 59 12.66 4.54 -7.75
CA LEU A 59 14.09 4.32 -7.95
C LEU A 59 14.81 3.74 -6.71
N THR A 60 14.33 4.05 -5.51
CA THR A 60 14.83 3.43 -4.27
C THR A 60 14.37 1.98 -4.17
N VAL A 61 13.10 1.71 -4.48
CA VAL A 61 12.54 0.34 -4.56
C VAL A 61 13.29 -0.48 -5.62
N ALA A 62 13.64 0.12 -6.77
CA ALA A 62 14.43 -0.51 -7.82
C ALA A 62 15.79 -1.02 -7.31
N LYS A 63 16.49 -0.21 -6.52
CA LYS A 63 17.78 -0.63 -5.89
C LYS A 63 17.59 -1.79 -4.94
N SER A 64 16.57 -1.73 -4.07
CA SER A 64 16.25 -2.83 -3.17
C SER A 64 15.88 -4.10 -3.93
N LEU A 65 15.12 -3.98 -5.03
CA LEU A 65 14.77 -5.10 -5.90
C LEU A 65 16.02 -5.75 -6.52
N ASP A 66 16.93 -4.94 -7.07
CA ASP A 66 18.18 -5.44 -7.66
C ASP A 66 19.07 -6.14 -6.62
N GLU A 67 19.13 -5.61 -5.39
CA GLU A 67 19.83 -6.23 -4.26
C GLU A 67 19.20 -7.59 -3.89
N VAL A 68 17.86 -7.67 -3.85
CA VAL A 68 17.13 -8.90 -3.57
C VAL A 68 17.40 -9.97 -4.63
N LEU A 69 17.33 -9.60 -5.93
CA LEU A 69 17.64 -10.53 -7.02
C LEU A 69 19.09 -11.05 -6.94
N LYS A 70 20.03 -10.15 -6.65
CA LYS A 70 21.46 -10.54 -6.47
C LYS A 70 21.65 -11.45 -5.26
N LEU A 71 20.98 -11.18 -4.14
CA LEU A 71 21.10 -11.96 -2.90
C LEU A 71 20.50 -13.35 -3.04
N THR A 72 19.35 -13.46 -3.70
CA THR A 72 18.57 -14.71 -3.79
C THR A 72 18.90 -15.54 -5.03
N GLY A 73 19.50 -14.95 -6.05
CA GLY A 73 19.67 -15.57 -7.37
C GLY A 73 18.35 -15.72 -8.15
N ALA A 74 17.24 -15.19 -7.64
CA ALA A 74 15.95 -15.28 -8.29
C ALA A 74 15.90 -14.33 -9.51
N PRO A 75 15.23 -14.72 -10.62
CA PRO A 75 15.09 -13.85 -11.79
C PRO A 75 14.04 -12.74 -11.62
N LYS A 76 13.10 -12.90 -10.68
CA LYS A 76 11.97 -11.99 -10.46
C LYS A 76 11.64 -11.86 -8.97
N VAL A 77 10.83 -10.86 -8.62
CA VAL A 77 10.19 -10.70 -7.31
C VAL A 77 8.67 -10.65 -7.44
N ASN A 78 7.96 -11.05 -6.39
CA ASN A 78 6.56 -10.70 -6.19
C ASN A 78 6.49 -9.40 -5.37
N ILE A 79 5.67 -8.43 -5.77
CA ILE A 79 5.50 -7.17 -5.05
C ILE A 79 4.17 -7.19 -4.29
N LEU A 80 4.23 -6.88 -3.01
CA LEU A 80 3.07 -6.61 -2.16
C LEU A 80 3.17 -5.17 -1.67
N ALA A 81 2.28 -4.32 -2.16
CA ALA A 81 2.35 -2.88 -1.95
C ALA A 81 1.11 -2.34 -1.23
N HIS A 82 1.29 -1.35 -0.37
CA HIS A 82 0.21 -0.66 0.32
C HIS A 82 0.19 0.82 -0.02
N SER A 83 -1.03 1.38 -0.17
CA SER A 83 -1.23 2.82 -0.34
C SER A 83 -0.38 3.38 -1.51
N LYS A 84 0.33 4.49 -1.31
CA LYS A 84 1.22 5.10 -2.32
C LYS A 84 2.25 4.13 -2.89
N GLY A 85 2.69 3.12 -2.11
CA GLY A 85 3.62 2.08 -2.59
C GLY A 85 3.12 1.30 -3.80
N GLY A 86 1.80 1.20 -3.98
CA GLY A 86 1.22 0.62 -5.18
C GLY A 86 1.45 1.46 -6.44
N LEU A 87 1.42 2.80 -6.33
CA LEU A 87 1.76 3.69 -7.45
C LEU A 87 3.26 3.59 -7.79
N GLU A 88 4.13 3.54 -6.78
CA GLU A 88 5.58 3.34 -6.95
C GLU A 88 5.88 2.02 -7.66
N SER A 89 5.17 0.95 -7.30
CA SER A 89 5.31 -0.38 -7.93
C SER A 89 4.83 -0.38 -9.38
N ARG A 90 3.75 0.33 -9.69
CA ARG A 90 3.24 0.49 -11.07
C ARG A 90 4.20 1.30 -11.92
N TRP A 91 4.74 2.40 -11.39
CA TRP A 91 5.76 3.19 -12.06
C TRP A 91 6.97 2.33 -12.40
N LEU A 92 7.48 1.58 -11.44
CA LEU A 92 8.62 0.69 -11.61
C LEU A 92 8.41 -0.33 -12.75
N ALA A 93 7.23 -0.95 -12.80
CA ALA A 93 6.89 -1.92 -13.85
C ALA A 93 6.86 -1.30 -15.25
N ASN A 94 6.58 0.01 -15.38
CA ASN A 94 6.54 0.72 -16.65
C ASN A 94 7.89 1.38 -17.03
N HIS A 95 8.89 1.37 -16.11
CA HIS A 95 10.17 2.06 -16.29
C HIS A 95 11.37 1.11 -16.17
N GLY A 96 11.35 0.04 -16.97
CA GLY A 96 12.49 -0.85 -17.20
C GLY A 96 12.63 -2.03 -16.22
N TYR A 97 11.69 -2.24 -15.28
CA TYR A 97 11.76 -3.34 -14.31
C TYR A 97 10.72 -4.44 -14.54
N LYS A 98 9.90 -4.34 -15.57
CA LYS A 98 8.85 -5.29 -15.91
C LYS A 98 9.32 -6.75 -15.90
N ASP A 99 10.44 -7.03 -16.54
CA ASP A 99 10.95 -8.40 -16.66
C ASP A 99 11.48 -8.98 -15.33
N LYS A 100 11.70 -8.13 -14.33
CA LYS A 100 12.13 -8.50 -12.97
C LYS A 100 10.99 -8.66 -11.97
N ILE A 101 9.74 -8.40 -12.40
CA ILE A 101 8.54 -8.48 -11.56
C ILE A 101 7.69 -9.65 -12.05
N ALA A 102 7.26 -10.52 -11.13
CA ALA A 102 6.40 -11.66 -11.41
C ALA A 102 4.92 -11.31 -11.16
N SER A 103 4.65 -10.62 -10.04
CA SER A 103 3.30 -10.17 -9.69
C SER A 103 3.33 -8.84 -8.92
N ILE A 104 2.23 -8.06 -9.03
CA ILE A 104 1.98 -6.86 -8.23
C ILE A 104 0.61 -7.01 -7.56
N THR A 105 0.61 -7.06 -6.23
CA THR A 105 -0.60 -6.99 -5.41
C THR A 105 -0.62 -5.67 -4.66
N THR A 106 -1.65 -4.85 -4.89
CA THR A 106 -1.82 -3.57 -4.21
C THR A 106 -2.96 -3.62 -3.19
N ILE A 107 -2.76 -2.99 -2.05
CA ILE A 107 -3.71 -2.93 -0.94
C ILE A 107 -3.99 -1.45 -0.62
N ASP A 108 -5.25 -1.05 -0.66
CA ASP A 108 -5.71 0.33 -0.37
C ASP A 108 -4.90 1.42 -1.11
N THR A 109 -4.49 1.14 -2.35
CA THR A 109 -3.73 2.09 -3.19
C THR A 109 -4.70 3.06 -3.88
N PRO A 110 -4.45 4.39 -3.81
CA PRO A 110 -5.28 5.41 -4.44
C PRO A 110 -4.99 5.53 -5.95
N HIS A 111 -5.40 4.53 -6.74
CA HIS A 111 -5.13 4.45 -8.18
C HIS A 111 -5.80 5.55 -9.00
N HIS A 112 -6.88 6.14 -8.50
CA HIS A 112 -7.65 7.18 -9.18
C HIS A 112 -7.60 8.54 -8.46
N GLY A 113 -6.68 8.70 -7.50
CA GLY A 113 -6.56 9.93 -6.71
C GLY A 113 -7.73 10.14 -5.74
N SER A 114 -7.94 11.37 -5.31
CA SER A 114 -8.97 11.75 -4.34
C SER A 114 -9.43 13.19 -4.54
N HIS A 115 -10.73 13.41 -4.65
CA HIS A 115 -11.33 14.75 -4.66
C HIS A 115 -11.10 15.50 -3.33
N THR A 116 -10.93 14.76 -2.23
CA THR A 116 -10.51 15.35 -0.95
C THR A 116 -9.13 16.00 -1.07
N VAL A 117 -8.19 15.34 -1.77
CA VAL A 117 -6.86 15.90 -2.03
C VAL A 117 -6.95 17.06 -3.02
N ASP A 118 -7.80 16.98 -4.05
CA ASP A 118 -8.06 18.11 -4.96
C ASP A 118 -8.49 19.34 -4.17
N PHE A 119 -9.44 19.18 -3.23
CA PHE A 119 -9.90 20.27 -2.38
C PHE A 119 -8.76 20.84 -1.52
N LEU A 120 -7.94 20.01 -0.89
CA LEU A 120 -6.79 20.45 -0.09
C LEU A 120 -5.75 21.18 -0.94
N MET A 121 -5.46 20.68 -2.13
CA MET A 121 -4.48 21.26 -3.06
C MET A 121 -5.01 22.51 -3.78
N SER A 122 -6.33 22.81 -3.71
CA SER A 122 -6.90 24.05 -4.22
C SER A 122 -6.61 25.28 -3.35
N ALA A 123 -6.07 25.10 -2.15
CA ALA A 123 -5.60 26.19 -1.31
C ALA A 123 -4.50 27.00 -2.03
N PRO A 124 -4.28 28.29 -1.67
CA PRO A 124 -3.25 29.11 -2.30
C PRO A 124 -1.90 28.39 -2.35
N LYS A 125 -1.28 28.31 -3.52
CA LYS A 125 -0.05 27.52 -3.77
C LYS A 125 1.06 27.79 -2.75
N TRP A 126 1.22 29.04 -2.33
CA TRP A 126 2.23 29.41 -1.32
C TRP A 126 1.98 28.73 0.05
N MET A 127 0.70 28.58 0.45
CA MET A 127 0.34 27.89 1.70
C MET A 127 0.65 26.41 1.61
N VAL A 128 0.22 25.76 0.52
CA VAL A 128 0.49 24.33 0.28
C VAL A 128 2.00 24.09 0.25
N THR A 129 2.76 24.93 -0.46
CA THR A 129 4.23 24.80 -0.55
C THR A 129 4.89 24.99 0.80
N LEU A 130 4.44 25.96 1.61
CA LEU A 130 5.01 26.20 2.95
C LEU A 130 4.74 25.01 3.88
N ALA A 131 3.52 24.48 3.88
CA ALA A 131 3.15 23.28 4.65
C ALA A 131 3.98 22.06 4.22
N ALA A 132 4.13 21.84 2.89
CA ALA A 132 4.94 20.77 2.35
C ALA A 132 6.40 20.85 2.79
N LYS A 133 7.03 22.04 2.68
CA LYS A 133 8.41 22.25 3.12
C LYS A 133 8.60 22.05 4.64
N GLY A 134 7.62 22.47 5.44
CA GLY A 134 7.63 22.20 6.89
C GLY A 134 7.60 20.70 7.19
N ASN A 135 6.74 19.96 6.48
CA ASN A 135 6.69 18.50 6.59
C ASN A 135 7.98 17.83 6.08
N ASP A 136 8.56 18.31 4.98
CA ASP A 136 9.83 17.77 4.46
C ASP A 136 10.96 17.91 5.47
N LEU A 137 11.06 19.06 6.14
CA LEU A 137 12.04 19.26 7.20
C LEU A 137 11.83 18.27 8.35
N TRP A 138 10.57 18.07 8.76
CA TRP A 138 10.23 17.10 9.79
C TRP A 138 10.57 15.67 9.38
N MET A 139 10.23 15.27 8.15
CA MET A 139 10.50 13.93 7.65
C MET A 139 11.99 13.65 7.45
N ARG A 140 12.80 14.68 7.12
CA ARG A 140 14.28 14.56 7.13
C ARG A 140 14.81 14.26 8.52
N LEU A 141 14.29 14.93 9.55
CA LEU A 141 14.66 14.64 10.95
C LEU A 141 14.27 13.22 11.37
N LEU A 142 13.20 12.68 10.79
CA LEU A 142 12.78 11.30 10.97
C LEU A 142 13.54 10.29 10.07
N GLY A 143 14.42 10.78 9.18
CA GLY A 143 15.39 9.97 8.43
C GLY A 143 15.03 9.73 6.96
N ASP A 144 14.06 10.45 6.38
CA ASP A 144 13.87 10.49 4.93
C ASP A 144 15.07 11.17 4.27
N LYS A 145 15.53 10.62 3.15
CA LYS A 145 16.69 11.13 2.43
C LYS A 145 16.30 12.23 1.43
N HIS A 146 15.19 12.04 0.77
CA HIS A 146 14.70 12.91 -0.31
C HIS A 146 13.20 13.16 -0.16
N PRO A 147 12.71 13.71 0.99
CA PRO A 147 11.29 13.99 1.17
C PRO A 147 10.84 15.06 0.17
N ASP A 148 9.69 14.83 -0.44
CA ASP A 148 8.98 15.73 -1.33
C ASP A 148 7.47 15.61 -1.06
N SER A 149 7.03 16.29 -0.01
CA SER A 149 5.64 16.26 0.42
C SER A 149 4.71 16.86 -0.62
N TYR A 150 5.17 17.88 -1.37
CA TYR A 150 4.34 18.47 -2.42
C TYR A 150 4.04 17.45 -3.51
N ALA A 151 5.06 16.82 -4.10
CA ALA A 151 4.88 15.80 -5.13
C ALA A 151 4.11 14.57 -4.60
N CYS A 152 4.34 14.22 -3.32
CA CYS A 152 3.64 13.12 -2.64
C CYS A 152 2.12 13.35 -2.54
N PHE A 153 1.67 14.59 -2.35
CA PHE A 153 0.24 14.94 -2.36
C PHE A 153 -0.29 15.23 -3.76
N ASP A 154 0.50 15.84 -4.63
CA ASP A 154 0.09 16.18 -5.99
C ASP A 154 -0.31 14.95 -6.81
N ILE A 155 0.45 13.85 -6.69
CA ILE A 155 0.13 12.56 -7.36
C ILE A 155 -1.22 11.98 -6.91
N LEU A 156 -1.71 12.36 -5.75
CA LEU A 156 -3.00 11.90 -5.21
C LEU A 156 -4.18 12.79 -5.64
N THR A 157 -3.94 13.86 -6.41
CA THR A 157 -5.04 14.61 -7.05
C THR A 157 -5.64 13.78 -8.18
N THR A 158 -6.94 13.94 -8.42
CA THR A 158 -7.63 13.18 -9.51
C THR A 158 -7.02 13.43 -10.87
N LYS A 159 -6.64 14.69 -11.15
CA LYS A 159 -6.00 15.08 -12.42
C LYS A 159 -4.63 14.42 -12.62
N THR A 160 -3.78 14.45 -11.62
CA THR A 160 -2.43 13.87 -11.74
C THR A 160 -2.51 12.35 -11.74
N ALA A 161 -3.44 11.75 -10.97
CA ALA A 161 -3.70 10.31 -11.00
C ALA A 161 -4.22 9.84 -12.37
N GLU A 162 -5.08 10.61 -13.04
CA GLU A 162 -5.52 10.31 -14.41
C GLU A 162 -4.34 10.32 -15.40
N GLN A 163 -3.45 11.32 -15.31
CA GLN A 163 -2.25 11.37 -16.15
C GLN A 163 -1.31 10.21 -15.83
N PHE A 164 -1.08 9.92 -14.54
CA PHE A 164 -0.29 8.78 -14.10
C PHE A 164 -0.81 7.45 -14.68
N ASN A 165 -2.12 7.26 -14.71
CA ASN A 165 -2.74 6.06 -15.28
C ASN A 165 -2.53 5.92 -16.79
N LYS A 166 -2.49 7.04 -17.53
CA LYS A 166 -2.16 7.05 -18.97
C LYS A 166 -0.69 6.71 -19.22
N ASP A 167 0.21 7.25 -18.40
CA ASP A 167 1.64 7.08 -18.54
C ASP A 167 2.12 5.71 -18.00
N ASN A 168 1.35 5.10 -17.09
CA ASN A 168 1.69 3.83 -16.44
C ASN A 168 0.53 2.82 -16.60
N PRO A 169 0.26 2.32 -17.80
CA PRO A 169 -0.78 1.34 -18.05
C PRO A 169 -0.51 0.03 -17.28
N THR A 170 -1.57 -0.75 -17.06
CA THR A 170 -1.45 -2.06 -16.41
C THR A 170 -0.68 -3.02 -17.33
N PRO A 171 0.46 -3.59 -16.88
CA PRO A 171 1.21 -4.56 -17.68
C PRO A 171 0.37 -5.82 -17.93
N SER A 172 0.35 -6.30 -19.18
CA SER A 172 -0.44 -7.47 -19.58
C SER A 172 0.20 -8.82 -19.22
N ASP A 173 1.51 -8.84 -18.98
CA ASP A 173 2.35 -10.02 -18.77
C ASP A 173 2.84 -10.17 -17.32
N ILE A 174 2.35 -9.34 -16.43
CA ILE A 174 2.53 -9.42 -14.98
C ILE A 174 1.16 -9.67 -14.35
N LEU A 175 1.06 -10.60 -13.40
CA LEU A 175 -0.16 -10.70 -12.58
C LEU A 175 -0.32 -9.42 -11.78
N CYS A 176 -1.37 -8.65 -12.08
CA CYS A 176 -1.71 -7.44 -11.36
C CYS A 176 -3.06 -7.60 -10.68
N GLN A 177 -3.12 -7.37 -9.36
CA GLN A 177 -4.36 -7.42 -8.59
C GLN A 177 -4.39 -6.35 -7.50
N SER A 178 -5.60 -5.98 -7.08
CA SER A 178 -5.81 -5.00 -6.02
C SER A 178 -6.90 -5.43 -5.04
N TYR A 179 -6.75 -5.02 -3.80
CA TYR A 179 -7.72 -5.21 -2.72
C TYR A 179 -8.04 -3.86 -2.09
N GLY A 180 -9.30 -3.69 -1.67
CA GLY A 180 -9.74 -2.52 -0.94
C GLY A 180 -10.30 -2.87 0.43
N PHE A 181 -10.23 -1.92 1.36
CA PHE A 181 -10.81 -2.01 2.68
C PHE A 181 -11.70 -0.81 2.98
N LYS A 182 -12.61 -0.96 3.95
CA LYS A 182 -13.43 0.16 4.40
C LYS A 182 -13.75 0.12 5.87
N VAL A 183 -13.90 1.30 6.44
CA VAL A 183 -14.50 1.53 7.76
C VAL A 183 -16.02 1.70 7.65
N LYS A 184 -16.72 1.54 8.75
CA LYS A 184 -18.19 1.68 8.80
C LYS A 184 -18.68 3.09 9.19
N GLY A 185 -17.78 3.98 9.64
CA GLY A 185 -18.13 5.36 9.99
C GLY A 185 -16.99 6.14 10.64
N ALA A 186 -17.23 7.42 10.90
CA ALA A 186 -16.23 8.37 11.41
C ALA A 186 -15.55 7.95 12.72
N PHE A 187 -16.28 7.33 13.62
CA PHE A 187 -15.76 6.87 14.91
C PHE A 187 -15.19 5.44 14.87
N SER A 188 -15.06 4.87 13.68
CA SER A 188 -14.45 3.55 13.50
C SER A 188 -12.98 3.54 13.88
N ASP A 189 -12.27 4.66 13.65
CA ASP A 189 -10.87 4.80 13.97
C ASP A 189 -10.54 6.22 14.43
N SER A 190 -9.93 6.35 15.62
CA SER A 190 -9.58 7.64 16.20
C SER A 190 -8.52 8.41 15.39
N ILE A 191 -7.65 7.70 14.65
CA ILE A 191 -6.65 8.33 13.79
C ILE A 191 -7.33 9.05 12.62
N PHE A 192 -8.40 8.46 12.09
CA PHE A 192 -9.09 8.94 10.90
C PHE A 192 -10.46 9.54 11.18
N CYS A 193 -10.78 9.87 12.44
CA CYS A 193 -12.09 10.42 12.81
C CYS A 193 -12.41 11.78 12.13
N ILE A 194 -11.39 12.52 11.73
CA ILE A 194 -11.52 13.79 11.00
C ILE A 194 -11.50 13.55 9.49
N THR A 195 -10.57 12.75 8.98
CA THR A 195 -10.41 12.53 7.53
C THR A 195 -11.52 11.67 6.94
N GLN A 196 -11.96 10.63 7.65
CA GLN A 196 -12.99 9.72 7.19
C GLN A 196 -14.29 10.42 6.73
N PRO A 197 -14.91 11.33 7.53
CA PRO A 197 -16.13 12.00 7.09
C PRO A 197 -15.89 12.98 5.93
N ILE A 198 -14.68 13.56 5.82
CA ILE A 198 -14.30 14.42 4.70
C ILE A 198 -14.22 13.58 3.43
N VAL A 199 -13.46 12.48 3.44
CA VAL A 199 -13.37 11.56 2.31
C VAL A 199 -14.75 10.98 1.97
N LYS A 200 -15.56 10.63 2.98
CA LYS A 200 -16.95 10.17 2.77
C LYS A 200 -17.80 11.19 2.03
N ARG A 201 -17.60 12.46 2.31
CA ARG A 201 -18.35 13.58 1.68
C ARG A 201 -17.99 13.76 0.22
N PHE A 202 -16.72 13.64 -0.16
CA PHE A 202 -16.22 13.92 -1.49
C PHE A 202 -16.08 12.65 -2.36
N ASP A 203 -15.67 11.54 -1.77
CA ASP A 203 -15.22 10.34 -2.48
C ASP A 203 -15.99 9.06 -2.11
N GLY A 204 -16.96 9.11 -1.17
CA GLY A 204 -17.79 7.96 -0.82
C GLY A 204 -17.20 7.03 0.24
N ASP A 205 -17.52 5.73 0.15
CA ASP A 205 -17.01 4.71 1.09
C ASP A 205 -15.48 4.67 1.06
N ASN A 206 -14.86 4.55 2.26
CA ASN A 206 -13.41 4.69 2.39
C ASN A 206 -12.87 3.95 3.62
N ASP A 207 -11.55 3.83 3.72
CA ASP A 207 -10.82 3.24 4.84
C ASP A 207 -10.37 4.28 5.89
N GLY A 208 -10.78 5.54 5.72
CA GLY A 208 -10.36 6.70 6.51
C GLY A 208 -9.48 7.69 5.76
N LEU A 209 -8.82 7.27 4.66
CA LEU A 209 -7.96 8.10 3.79
C LEU A 209 -8.26 7.93 2.31
N VAL A 210 -8.44 6.69 1.85
CA VAL A 210 -8.64 6.35 0.43
C VAL A 210 -10.05 5.86 0.22
N SER A 211 -10.72 6.32 -0.83
CA SER A 211 -12.04 5.83 -1.21
C SER A 211 -11.98 4.45 -1.85
N THR A 212 -13.01 3.65 -1.64
CA THR A 212 -13.09 2.30 -2.23
C THR A 212 -13.03 2.34 -3.75
N ASP A 213 -13.58 3.37 -4.39
CA ASP A 213 -13.55 3.53 -5.84
C ASP A 213 -12.14 3.81 -6.35
N SER A 214 -11.34 4.58 -5.59
CA SER A 214 -9.94 4.86 -5.94
C SER A 214 -9.03 3.64 -5.79
N MET A 215 -9.43 2.62 -5.01
CA MET A 215 -8.65 1.38 -4.82
C MET A 215 -8.76 0.40 -5.99
N HIS A 216 -9.68 0.61 -6.93
CA HIS A 216 -9.89 -0.27 -8.09
C HIS A 216 -8.70 -0.21 -9.06
N TRP A 217 -8.09 -1.34 -9.33
CA TRP A 217 -7.07 -1.48 -10.36
C TRP A 217 -6.91 -2.94 -10.79
N ALA A 218 -6.64 -3.16 -12.09
CA ALA A 218 -6.37 -4.47 -12.66
C ALA A 218 -7.43 -5.53 -12.25
N ASN A 219 -7.03 -6.71 -11.78
CA ASN A 219 -7.93 -7.70 -11.19
C ASN A 219 -8.33 -7.27 -9.77
N PHE A 220 -9.35 -6.44 -9.64
CA PHE A 220 -9.85 -5.99 -8.33
C PHE A 220 -10.59 -7.10 -7.59
N ARG A 221 -10.05 -7.48 -6.44
CA ARG A 221 -10.53 -8.60 -5.61
C ARG A 221 -11.60 -8.18 -4.59
N GLY A 222 -12.15 -6.99 -4.75
CA GLY A 222 -13.25 -6.46 -3.96
C GLY A 222 -12.83 -5.78 -2.66
N VAL A 223 -13.85 -5.22 -1.99
CA VAL A 223 -13.68 -4.46 -0.73
C VAL A 223 -13.91 -5.38 0.47
N ARG A 224 -13.01 -5.34 1.44
CA ARG A 224 -13.06 -6.09 2.70
C ARG A 224 -13.46 -5.18 3.87
N THR A 225 -14.02 -5.77 4.91
CA THR A 225 -14.39 -5.09 6.14
C THR A 225 -14.27 -6.06 7.34
N SER A 226 -14.45 -5.59 8.56
CA SER A 226 -14.48 -6.50 9.71
C SER A 226 -15.91 -6.91 10.08
N THR A 227 -16.03 -8.04 10.78
CA THR A 227 -17.30 -8.53 11.37
C THR A 227 -17.91 -7.55 12.37
N LYS A 228 -17.11 -6.63 12.97
CA LYS A 228 -17.59 -5.60 13.90
C LYS A 228 -18.09 -4.35 13.19
N LYS A 229 -18.86 -3.54 13.92
CA LYS A 229 -19.38 -2.23 13.45
C LYS A 229 -18.31 -1.24 13.02
N ARG A 230 -17.04 -1.46 13.41
CA ARG A 230 -15.93 -0.56 13.15
C ARG A 230 -15.44 -0.59 11.68
N GLY A 231 -15.38 -1.77 11.06
CA GLY A 231 -14.68 -1.95 9.78
C GLY A 231 -13.16 -2.04 9.95
N ILE A 232 -12.42 -1.84 8.87
CA ILE A 232 -10.95 -1.90 8.80
C ILE A 232 -10.45 -0.59 8.22
N SER A 233 -9.57 0.09 8.96
CA SER A 233 -9.01 1.39 8.54
C SER A 233 -7.69 1.22 7.80
N HIS A 234 -7.25 2.25 7.10
CA HIS A 234 -5.97 2.35 6.41
C HIS A 234 -4.76 1.96 7.28
N ALA A 235 -4.81 2.28 8.60
CA ALA A 235 -3.79 1.87 9.56
C ALA A 235 -3.94 0.41 10.04
N ASP A 236 -5.16 -0.10 10.07
CA ASP A 236 -5.40 -1.50 10.46
C ASP A 236 -4.92 -2.49 9.39
N VAL A 237 -4.97 -2.09 8.13
CA VAL A 237 -4.53 -2.91 6.98
C VAL A 237 -3.04 -3.26 7.07
N VAL A 238 -2.23 -2.39 7.63
CA VAL A 238 -0.79 -2.65 7.86
C VAL A 238 -0.48 -3.14 9.27
N ASP A 239 -1.51 -3.58 10.01
CA ASP A 239 -1.37 -4.09 11.38
C ASP A 239 -0.71 -3.08 12.35
N MET A 240 -0.92 -1.77 12.16
CA MET A 240 -0.30 -0.73 12.99
C MET A 240 -0.53 -0.96 14.48
N ARG A 241 -1.72 -1.47 14.85
CA ARG A 241 -2.09 -1.76 16.25
C ARG A 241 -1.67 -3.13 16.74
N ARG A 242 -1.11 -3.98 15.87
CA ARG A 242 -0.60 -5.33 16.17
C ARG A 242 -1.59 -6.21 16.94
N ARG A 243 -2.87 -6.16 16.55
CA ARG A 243 -3.94 -6.92 17.23
C ARG A 243 -5.04 -7.34 16.26
N ARG A 244 -5.77 -8.38 16.63
CA ARG A 244 -6.97 -8.81 15.91
C ARG A 244 -8.07 -7.75 15.99
N PHE A 245 -8.86 -7.63 14.93
CA PHE A 245 -10.02 -6.74 14.89
C PHE A 245 -11.16 -7.27 15.78
N THR A 246 -11.37 -8.59 15.76
CA THR A 246 -12.42 -9.30 16.50
C THR A 246 -12.02 -10.74 16.78
N ARG A 247 -12.64 -11.34 17.79
CA ARG A 247 -12.56 -12.78 18.07
C ARG A 247 -13.63 -13.58 17.33
N CYS A 248 -14.66 -12.93 16.78
CA CYS A 248 -15.70 -13.59 15.99
C CYS A 248 -15.12 -14.07 14.67
N ALA A 249 -15.48 -15.27 14.25
CA ALA A 249 -15.16 -15.75 12.92
C ALA A 249 -15.86 -14.90 11.85
N PRO A 250 -15.26 -14.72 10.65
CA PRO A 250 -15.94 -14.11 9.52
C PRO A 250 -17.21 -14.91 9.15
N SER A 251 -18.29 -14.19 8.85
CA SER A 251 -19.56 -14.78 8.41
C SER A 251 -19.74 -14.71 6.90
N THR A 252 -18.91 -13.91 6.23
CA THR A 252 -18.88 -13.76 4.76
C THR A 252 -17.43 -13.71 4.27
N GLU A 253 -17.21 -13.93 2.98
CA GLU A 253 -15.90 -13.85 2.34
C GLU A 253 -15.29 -12.43 2.40
N THR A 254 -16.13 -11.41 2.53
CA THR A 254 -15.68 -10.01 2.62
C THR A 254 -15.28 -9.59 4.03
N GLU A 255 -15.57 -10.41 5.03
CA GLU A 255 -15.25 -10.10 6.42
C GLU A 255 -13.89 -10.65 6.83
N VAL A 256 -13.12 -9.81 7.51
CA VAL A 256 -11.78 -10.14 8.03
C VAL A 256 -11.75 -9.93 9.54
N SER A 257 -11.32 -10.93 10.30
CA SER A 257 -11.20 -10.90 11.76
C SER A 257 -9.83 -10.50 12.27
N ASP A 258 -8.79 -10.79 11.48
CA ASP A 258 -7.39 -10.41 11.69
C ASP A 258 -6.72 -10.20 10.34
N ILE A 259 -5.92 -9.15 10.23
CA ILE A 259 -5.26 -8.83 8.95
C ILE A 259 -4.16 -9.84 8.60
N VAL A 260 -3.51 -10.44 9.58
CA VAL A 260 -2.40 -11.35 9.35
C VAL A 260 -2.81 -12.60 8.54
N PRO A 261 -3.86 -13.35 8.91
CA PRO A 261 -4.34 -14.47 8.08
C PRO A 261 -4.79 -14.05 6.68
N PHE A 262 -5.28 -12.81 6.50
CA PHE A 262 -5.64 -12.28 5.19
C PHE A 262 -4.41 -12.18 4.28
N TYR A 263 -3.28 -11.64 4.78
CA TYR A 263 -2.03 -11.59 4.00
C TYR A 263 -1.45 -12.98 3.72
N VAL A 264 -1.51 -13.88 4.71
CA VAL A 264 -1.11 -15.28 4.50
C VAL A 264 -1.94 -15.92 3.38
N GLY A 265 -3.25 -15.65 3.35
CA GLY A 265 -4.15 -16.13 2.29
C GLY A 265 -3.76 -15.61 0.91
N ILE A 266 -3.48 -14.31 0.76
CA ILE A 266 -3.03 -13.72 -0.51
C ILE A 266 -1.74 -14.38 -0.99
N VAL A 267 -0.75 -14.55 -0.11
CA VAL A 267 0.54 -15.12 -0.48
C VAL A 267 0.43 -16.61 -0.78
N SER A 268 -0.43 -17.35 -0.06
CA SER A 268 -0.75 -18.75 -0.38
C SER A 268 -1.41 -18.88 -1.76
N GLU A 269 -2.34 -18.00 -2.10
CA GLU A 269 -2.98 -17.96 -3.43
C GLU A 269 -1.96 -17.69 -4.55
N LEU A 270 -1.02 -16.75 -4.33
CA LEU A 270 0.08 -16.50 -5.28
C LEU A 270 0.95 -17.74 -5.49
N LYS A 271 1.26 -18.48 -4.42
CA LYS A 271 1.99 -19.75 -4.51
C LYS A 271 1.23 -20.80 -5.34
N GLU A 272 -0.08 -20.96 -5.10
CA GLU A 272 -0.92 -21.92 -5.84
C GLU A 272 -0.97 -21.57 -7.34
N MET A 273 -0.89 -20.27 -7.67
CA MET A 273 -0.79 -19.78 -9.06
C MET A 273 0.62 -19.94 -9.67
N GLY A 274 1.63 -20.39 -8.89
CA GLY A 274 2.99 -20.64 -9.38
C GLY A 274 3.96 -19.45 -9.32
N TYR A 275 3.64 -18.44 -8.54
CA TYR A 275 4.45 -17.23 -8.34
C TYR A 275 5.51 -17.36 -7.23
#